data_7be15c430bf34757ca4aa26f7c46652a
#
_entry.id   7be15c430bf34757ca4aa26f7c46652a
#
_cell.length_a   1.000
_cell.length_b   1.000
_cell.length_c   1.000
_cell.angle_alpha   90.00
_cell.angle_beta   90.00
_cell.angle_gamma   90.00
#
_symmetry.space_group_name_H-M   'P 1'
#
loop_
_entity.id
_entity.type
_entity.pdbx_description
1 polymer ?
#
loop_
_entity_poly.entity_id
_entity_poly.type
_entity_poly.pdbx_seq_one_letter_code
_entity_poly.pdbx_strand_id
1 'polypeptide(L)'
;LVGLQASLDMMLTGKNIFPFKAKKIGLVDEIVHHSKLHKAAKKIVLDIADNNFKRKKLKKSLVTKLLDGTSIGRSIVFSQAKKTVLKLTKGNYPAPLEIIECAKIGLQKGMKAGYEAEVIKFEELILSDVSFALRNLFFITTDKKKNPYKVELKNTEKIGVIGAGFMGEGITEVSINSGMDVILKDLDDKIIHQARKNIWKNLSRKVKRRQMSKVLAKTTAQRAIGQLDYKGFDKVDVVVEAIVENMSVKKKLIKELEGICNEDFIFASNTSSLPLTEMSEDAKKPENVVGMHYFSPVTKMPLLEIIKTSKTSNQAIATCYEIGKRQGKTCIVVNDAPGFYVNRILCPYLLEALILIEEGVRIEQIDRALKNMGMPVGPVALIDEVGIDVGVHVMSGNMTDLIKDRDGVKLNHSMPKMLEAGLEGRKSKKGFYHYVSKKGKVKKGKVNEGVYQYFDSPNVKKISDKEITERCILILLNEAVWALEEGIIENVTDGDIGGVFGIGFLPWSGGPFSYMNQMGLSNILDRMKHYQNHYGNEFEPRPMLVATAERADQFEL
;
A
#
# COMPACT_ATOMS: atom_id res chain seq x y z
N LEU A 1 11.32 -30.49 -12.04
CA LEU A 1 12.21 -30.31 -10.90
C LEU A 1 11.45 -30.36 -9.58
N VAL A 2 10.59 -29.38 -9.29
CA VAL A 2 9.97 -29.19 -7.96
C VAL A 2 8.58 -29.84 -7.81
N GLY A 3 8.00 -30.40 -8.88
CA GLY A 3 6.65 -30.95 -8.93
C GLY A 3 5.57 -29.91 -9.23
N LEU A 4 4.37 -30.37 -9.62
CA LEU A 4 3.29 -29.54 -10.17
C LEU A 4 2.81 -28.48 -9.18
N GLN A 5 2.52 -28.87 -7.94
CA GLN A 5 2.00 -27.94 -6.93
C GLN A 5 2.97 -26.80 -6.60
N ALA A 6 4.27 -27.10 -6.44
CA ALA A 6 5.28 -26.09 -6.13
C ALA A 6 5.54 -25.18 -7.35
N SER A 7 5.53 -25.75 -8.57
CA SER A 7 5.67 -24.97 -9.81
C SER A 7 4.52 -23.96 -9.97
N LEU A 8 3.28 -24.43 -9.85
CA LEU A 8 2.11 -23.54 -9.92
C LEU A 8 2.13 -22.46 -8.83
N ASP A 9 2.46 -22.84 -7.58
CA ASP A 9 2.59 -21.84 -6.49
C ASP A 9 3.63 -20.77 -6.81
N MET A 10 4.75 -21.13 -7.45
CA MET A 10 5.80 -20.18 -7.84
C MET A 10 5.36 -19.29 -9.00
N MET A 11 4.84 -19.89 -10.09
CA MET A 11 4.43 -19.15 -11.29
C MET A 11 3.25 -18.22 -11.03
N LEU A 12 2.24 -18.66 -10.26
CA LEU A 12 1.02 -17.90 -10.01
C LEU A 12 1.20 -16.78 -8.96
N THR A 13 2.22 -16.86 -8.10
CA THR A 13 2.41 -15.88 -7.02
C THR A 13 3.60 -14.96 -7.19
N GLY A 14 4.55 -15.29 -8.07
CA GLY A 14 5.78 -14.51 -8.26
C GLY A 14 6.63 -14.32 -7.00
N LYS A 15 6.33 -15.06 -5.91
CA LYS A 15 6.97 -14.83 -4.62
C LYS A 15 8.44 -15.24 -4.58
N ASN A 16 9.22 -14.49 -3.85
CA ASN A 16 10.63 -14.82 -3.61
C ASN A 16 10.79 -16.16 -2.87
N ILE A 17 11.62 -17.04 -3.42
CA ILE A 17 11.94 -18.32 -2.82
C ILE A 17 13.33 -18.23 -2.17
N PHE A 18 13.35 -18.20 -0.85
CA PHE A 18 14.61 -18.12 -0.08
C PHE A 18 15.43 -19.42 -0.21
N PRO A 19 16.78 -19.34 -0.11
CA PRO A 19 17.69 -20.44 -0.41
C PRO A 19 17.33 -21.77 0.25
N PHE A 20 17.05 -21.76 1.55
CA PHE A 20 16.68 -22.98 2.28
C PHE A 20 15.39 -23.64 1.78
N LYS A 21 14.40 -22.82 1.38
CA LYS A 21 13.17 -23.32 0.78
C LYS A 21 13.46 -23.85 -0.63
N ALA A 22 14.27 -23.14 -1.42
CA ALA A 22 14.69 -23.55 -2.75
C ALA A 22 15.36 -24.95 -2.73
N LYS A 23 16.32 -25.18 -1.82
CA LYS A 23 16.94 -26.48 -1.62
C LYS A 23 15.92 -27.54 -1.16
N LYS A 24 15.04 -27.19 -0.21
CA LYS A 24 14.02 -28.11 0.32
C LYS A 24 13.07 -28.62 -0.77
N ILE A 25 12.69 -27.77 -1.73
CA ILE A 25 11.78 -28.15 -2.83
C ILE A 25 12.49 -28.68 -4.07
N GLY A 26 13.84 -28.70 -4.06
CA GLY A 26 14.66 -29.20 -5.16
C GLY A 26 14.82 -28.23 -6.33
N LEU A 27 14.57 -26.96 -6.12
CA LEU A 27 14.83 -25.91 -7.10
C LEU A 27 16.33 -25.69 -7.32
N VAL A 28 17.12 -25.81 -6.24
CA VAL A 28 18.58 -25.77 -6.24
C VAL A 28 19.14 -26.99 -5.53
N ASP A 29 20.32 -27.46 -5.97
CA ASP A 29 20.97 -28.65 -5.43
C ASP A 29 21.76 -28.30 -4.17
N GLU A 30 22.42 -27.12 -4.12
CA GLU A 30 23.23 -26.70 -2.99
C GLU A 30 23.02 -25.25 -2.58
N ILE A 31 23.37 -24.96 -1.31
CA ILE A 31 23.40 -23.61 -0.76
C ILE A 31 24.78 -23.40 -0.19
N VAL A 32 25.46 -22.34 -0.64
CA VAL A 32 26.80 -21.97 -0.17
C VAL A 32 26.83 -20.50 0.19
N HIS A 33 27.80 -20.09 0.98
CA HIS A 33 28.07 -18.68 1.22
C HIS A 33 28.50 -18.01 -0.09
N HIS A 34 28.11 -16.76 -0.30
CA HIS A 34 28.42 -16.00 -1.51
C HIS A 34 29.91 -16.06 -1.90
N SER A 35 30.83 -15.89 -0.95
CA SER A 35 32.28 -15.97 -1.18
C SER A 35 32.79 -17.36 -1.68
N LYS A 36 31.98 -18.41 -1.54
CA LYS A 36 32.33 -19.76 -1.97
C LYS A 36 31.61 -20.21 -3.24
N LEU A 37 30.79 -19.33 -3.84
CA LEU A 37 29.88 -19.68 -4.96
C LEU A 37 30.65 -20.24 -6.15
N HIS A 38 31.67 -19.52 -6.65
CA HIS A 38 32.49 -19.96 -7.78
C HIS A 38 33.22 -21.29 -7.51
N LYS A 39 33.78 -21.44 -6.31
CA LYS A 39 34.50 -22.70 -5.95
C LYS A 39 33.54 -23.89 -5.92
N ALA A 40 32.33 -23.70 -5.36
CA ALA A 40 31.32 -24.76 -5.31
C ALA A 40 30.76 -25.09 -6.71
N ALA A 41 30.49 -24.07 -7.54
CA ALA A 41 30.04 -24.27 -8.91
C ALA A 41 31.09 -25.04 -9.74
N LYS A 42 32.39 -24.62 -9.69
CA LYS A 42 33.47 -25.32 -10.38
C LYS A 42 33.55 -26.78 -9.96
N LYS A 43 33.47 -27.07 -8.65
CA LYS A 43 33.49 -28.45 -8.14
C LYS A 43 32.32 -29.28 -8.73
N ILE A 44 31.11 -28.76 -8.68
CA ILE A 44 29.90 -29.45 -9.21
C ILE A 44 30.04 -29.71 -10.71
N VAL A 45 30.55 -28.74 -11.49
CA VAL A 45 30.78 -28.92 -12.94
C VAL A 45 31.79 -30.04 -13.20
N LEU A 46 32.90 -30.09 -12.46
CA LEU A 46 33.89 -31.16 -12.55
C LEU A 46 33.29 -32.51 -12.16
N ASP A 47 32.55 -32.58 -11.05
CA ASP A 47 31.84 -33.79 -10.62
C ASP A 47 30.81 -34.28 -11.68
N ILE A 48 30.19 -33.36 -12.44
CA ILE A 48 29.30 -33.72 -13.56
C ILE A 48 30.10 -34.27 -14.75
N ALA A 49 31.23 -33.61 -15.11
CA ALA A 49 32.08 -34.04 -16.23
C ALA A 49 32.65 -35.43 -15.97
N ASP A 50 33.01 -35.74 -14.75
CA ASP A 50 33.54 -37.02 -14.30
C ASP A 50 32.45 -38.09 -14.03
N ASN A 51 31.17 -37.79 -14.29
CA ASN A 51 30.02 -38.65 -13.96
C ASN A 51 29.88 -39.00 -12.47
N ASN A 52 30.49 -38.23 -11.59
CA ASN A 52 30.46 -38.43 -10.16
C ASN A 52 29.31 -37.69 -9.45
N PHE A 53 28.68 -36.73 -10.13
CA PHE A 53 27.57 -35.94 -9.57
C PHE A 53 26.27 -36.75 -9.51
N LYS A 54 25.81 -37.02 -8.31
CA LYS A 54 24.52 -37.66 -8.05
C LYS A 54 23.52 -36.64 -7.46
N ARG A 55 22.57 -36.20 -8.29
CA ARG A 55 21.49 -35.33 -7.81
C ARG A 55 20.68 -36.03 -6.73
N LYS A 56 20.53 -35.37 -5.57
CA LYS A 56 19.75 -35.90 -4.46
C LYS A 56 18.27 -35.95 -4.84
N LYS A 57 17.69 -37.14 -5.01
CA LYS A 57 16.25 -37.32 -5.26
C LYS A 57 15.45 -36.88 -4.02
N LEU A 58 14.50 -35.97 -4.21
CA LEU A 58 13.59 -35.57 -3.13
C LEU A 58 12.64 -36.71 -2.79
N LYS A 59 12.50 -36.98 -1.50
CA LYS A 59 11.47 -37.91 -1.01
C LYS A 59 10.10 -37.22 -1.12
N LYS A 60 9.32 -37.55 -2.14
CA LYS A 60 7.92 -37.11 -2.27
C LYS A 60 7.02 -37.94 -1.37
N SER A 61 6.07 -37.28 -0.69
CA SER A 61 5.02 -38.01 0.06
C SER A 61 4.14 -38.84 -0.89
N LEU A 62 3.46 -39.86 -0.39
CA LEU A 62 2.51 -40.66 -1.18
C LEU A 62 1.43 -39.79 -1.82
N VAL A 63 0.90 -38.81 -1.07
CA VAL A 63 -0.07 -37.82 -1.57
C VAL A 63 0.49 -37.02 -2.73
N THR A 64 1.74 -36.51 -2.61
CA THR A 64 2.37 -35.76 -3.71
C THR A 64 2.62 -36.63 -4.93
N LYS A 65 2.99 -37.91 -4.76
CA LYS A 65 3.16 -38.84 -5.89
C LYS A 65 1.83 -39.08 -6.59
N LEU A 66 0.74 -39.24 -5.86
CA LEU A 66 -0.60 -39.44 -6.43
C LEU A 66 -1.08 -38.19 -7.18
N LEU A 67 -0.97 -37.00 -6.56
CA LEU A 67 -1.42 -35.73 -7.13
C LEU A 67 -0.62 -35.32 -8.38
N ASP A 68 0.71 -35.50 -8.37
CA ASP A 68 1.55 -35.17 -9.52
C ASP A 68 1.58 -36.28 -10.60
N GLY A 69 1.45 -37.54 -10.17
CA GLY A 69 1.70 -38.72 -11.03
C GLY A 69 0.50 -39.24 -11.82
N THR A 70 -0.73 -38.93 -11.38
CA THR A 70 -1.95 -39.41 -12.03
C THR A 70 -2.68 -38.29 -12.77
N SER A 71 -3.45 -38.63 -13.82
CA SER A 71 -4.27 -37.65 -14.56
C SER A 71 -5.35 -37.04 -13.65
N ILE A 72 -5.99 -37.86 -12.82
CA ILE A 72 -7.01 -37.41 -11.86
C ILE A 72 -6.38 -36.48 -10.84
N GLY A 73 -5.24 -36.86 -10.26
CA GLY A 73 -4.52 -36.01 -9.29
C GLY A 73 -4.14 -34.65 -9.87
N ARG A 74 -3.60 -34.62 -11.07
CA ARG A 74 -3.27 -33.37 -11.80
C ARG A 74 -4.51 -32.52 -12.06
N SER A 75 -5.63 -33.12 -12.45
CA SER A 75 -6.91 -32.41 -12.66
C SER A 75 -7.38 -31.74 -11.37
N ILE A 76 -7.30 -32.41 -10.22
CA ILE A 76 -7.61 -31.82 -8.91
C ILE A 76 -6.72 -30.62 -8.59
N VAL A 77 -5.39 -30.73 -8.83
CA VAL A 77 -4.44 -29.64 -8.60
C VAL A 77 -4.76 -28.42 -9.47
N PHE A 78 -5.02 -28.60 -10.76
CA PHE A 78 -5.38 -27.52 -11.67
C PHE A 78 -6.71 -26.86 -11.29
N SER A 79 -7.74 -27.64 -10.97
CA SER A 79 -9.04 -27.13 -10.51
C SER A 79 -8.89 -26.28 -9.25
N GLN A 80 -8.14 -26.77 -8.27
CA GLN A 80 -7.88 -26.02 -7.03
C GLN A 80 -7.05 -24.76 -7.27
N ALA A 81 -6.06 -24.79 -8.17
CA ALA A 81 -5.27 -23.61 -8.56
C ALA A 81 -6.18 -22.55 -9.20
N LYS A 82 -7.01 -22.94 -10.19
CA LYS A 82 -7.99 -22.06 -10.85
C LYS A 82 -8.95 -21.43 -9.84
N LYS A 83 -9.53 -22.23 -8.95
CA LYS A 83 -10.42 -21.73 -7.88
C LYS A 83 -9.72 -20.72 -6.97
N THR A 84 -8.45 -20.98 -6.63
CA THR A 84 -7.66 -20.08 -5.78
C THR A 84 -7.35 -18.77 -6.51
N VAL A 85 -6.94 -18.84 -7.78
CA VAL A 85 -6.70 -17.66 -8.62
C VAL A 85 -7.95 -16.79 -8.70
N LEU A 86 -9.09 -17.36 -9.13
CA LEU A 86 -10.34 -16.60 -9.24
C LEU A 86 -10.81 -15.99 -7.90
N LYS A 87 -10.60 -16.69 -6.80
CA LYS A 87 -10.89 -16.15 -5.46
C LYS A 87 -10.04 -14.92 -5.13
N LEU A 88 -8.76 -14.92 -5.51
CA LEU A 88 -7.81 -13.86 -5.18
C LEU A 88 -7.87 -12.70 -6.16
N THR A 89 -7.96 -12.99 -7.46
CA THR A 89 -7.90 -11.99 -8.53
C THR A 89 -9.27 -11.46 -8.96
N LYS A 90 -10.35 -12.13 -8.52
CA LYS A 90 -11.73 -11.83 -8.97
C LYS A 90 -11.95 -11.86 -10.48
N GLY A 91 -11.02 -12.46 -11.22
CA GLY A 91 -11.04 -12.51 -12.69
C GLY A 91 -10.33 -11.33 -13.37
N ASN A 92 -9.90 -10.32 -12.61
CA ASN A 92 -9.31 -9.08 -13.15
C ASN A 92 -7.90 -9.27 -13.74
N TYR A 93 -7.26 -10.41 -13.52
CA TYR A 93 -5.92 -10.72 -14.02
C TYR A 93 -5.98 -11.98 -14.91
N PRO A 94 -5.91 -11.85 -16.26
CA PRO A 94 -6.00 -13.00 -17.15
C PRO A 94 -4.77 -13.90 -17.10
N ALA A 95 -3.57 -13.36 -16.99
CA ALA A 95 -2.32 -14.12 -17.06
C ALA A 95 -2.23 -15.35 -16.14
N PRO A 96 -2.67 -15.32 -14.85
CA PRO A 96 -2.64 -16.52 -14.01
C PRO A 96 -3.48 -17.69 -14.52
N LEU A 97 -4.57 -17.42 -15.24
CA LEU A 97 -5.41 -18.47 -15.84
C LEU A 97 -4.73 -19.10 -17.05
N GLU A 98 -4.09 -18.28 -17.88
CA GLU A 98 -3.33 -18.76 -19.05
C GLU A 98 -2.06 -19.54 -18.64
N ILE A 99 -1.39 -19.15 -17.55
CA ILE A 99 -0.29 -19.95 -16.96
C ILE A 99 -0.77 -21.36 -16.59
N ILE A 100 -1.96 -21.48 -15.98
CA ILE A 100 -2.54 -22.78 -15.62
C ILE A 100 -2.81 -23.60 -16.89
N GLU A 101 -3.35 -22.99 -17.93
CA GLU A 101 -3.68 -23.70 -19.18
C GLU A 101 -2.41 -24.15 -19.93
N CYS A 102 -1.40 -23.30 -20.08
CA CYS A 102 -0.10 -23.67 -20.68
C CYS A 102 0.56 -24.84 -19.91
N ALA A 103 0.57 -24.78 -18.59
CA ALA A 103 1.10 -25.86 -17.76
C ALA A 103 0.33 -27.18 -17.93
N LYS A 104 -1.00 -27.11 -18.11
CA LYS A 104 -1.87 -28.27 -18.36
C LYS A 104 -1.57 -28.87 -19.75
N ILE A 105 -1.49 -28.05 -20.79
CA ILE A 105 -1.16 -28.48 -22.15
C ILE A 105 0.22 -29.16 -22.16
N GLY A 106 1.23 -28.55 -21.55
CA GLY A 106 2.58 -29.10 -21.48
C GLY A 106 2.67 -30.46 -20.78
N LEU A 107 1.83 -30.69 -19.74
CA LEU A 107 1.76 -31.98 -19.06
C LEU A 107 0.93 -33.03 -19.76
N GLN A 108 -0.02 -32.64 -20.61
CA GLN A 108 -0.90 -33.57 -21.35
C GLN A 108 -0.36 -33.92 -22.73
N LYS A 109 0.18 -32.93 -23.47
CA LYS A 109 0.60 -33.05 -24.86
C LYS A 109 2.12 -32.99 -25.08
N GLY A 110 2.88 -32.80 -23.97
CA GLY A 110 4.34 -32.69 -24.01
C GLY A 110 4.84 -31.25 -24.02
N MET A 111 6.15 -31.08 -23.71
CA MET A 111 6.78 -29.77 -23.52
C MET A 111 6.70 -28.88 -24.77
N LYS A 112 6.84 -29.41 -25.96
CA LYS A 112 6.76 -28.65 -27.21
C LYS A 112 5.41 -27.98 -27.36
N ALA A 113 4.32 -28.74 -27.21
CA ALA A 113 2.96 -28.18 -27.25
C ALA A 113 2.71 -27.15 -26.14
N GLY A 114 3.34 -27.33 -24.95
CA GLY A 114 3.29 -26.35 -23.86
C GLY A 114 3.95 -25.04 -24.21
N TYR A 115 5.13 -25.06 -24.84
CA TYR A 115 5.83 -23.86 -25.30
C TYR A 115 5.12 -23.16 -26.46
N GLU A 116 4.56 -23.89 -27.39
CA GLU A 116 3.74 -23.33 -28.47
C GLU A 116 2.51 -22.59 -27.91
N ALA A 117 1.83 -23.19 -26.94
CA ALA A 117 0.71 -22.55 -26.24
C ALA A 117 1.16 -21.30 -25.45
N GLU A 118 2.33 -21.35 -24.81
CA GLU A 118 2.88 -20.21 -24.06
C GLU A 118 3.14 -19.01 -25.00
N VAL A 119 3.71 -19.21 -26.18
CA VAL A 119 3.95 -18.15 -27.17
C VAL A 119 2.63 -17.48 -27.57
N ILE A 120 1.63 -18.28 -27.96
CA ILE A 120 0.31 -17.75 -28.37
C ILE A 120 -0.34 -16.95 -27.22
N LYS A 121 -0.35 -17.53 -26.01
CA LYS A 121 -0.96 -16.87 -24.85
C LYS A 121 -0.19 -15.63 -24.40
N PHE A 122 1.12 -15.62 -24.54
CA PHE A 122 1.93 -14.43 -24.26
C PHE A 122 1.63 -13.29 -25.25
N GLU A 123 1.48 -13.60 -26.53
CA GLU A 123 1.11 -12.63 -27.58
C GLU A 123 -0.26 -12.01 -27.28
N GLU A 124 -1.28 -12.83 -26.98
CA GLU A 124 -2.61 -12.34 -26.57
C GLU A 124 -2.54 -11.44 -25.34
N LEU A 125 -1.78 -11.84 -24.33
CA LEU A 125 -1.71 -11.12 -23.05
C LEU A 125 -0.94 -9.81 -23.14
N ILE A 126 0.15 -9.74 -23.91
CA ILE A 126 0.99 -8.53 -23.98
C ILE A 126 0.25 -7.35 -24.62
N LEU A 127 -0.73 -7.64 -25.48
CA LEU A 127 -1.59 -6.64 -26.13
C LEU A 127 -2.81 -6.24 -25.28
N SER A 128 -3.04 -6.88 -24.14
CA SER A 128 -4.19 -6.58 -23.29
C SER A 128 -4.00 -5.28 -22.49
N ASP A 129 -5.10 -4.57 -22.21
CA ASP A 129 -5.12 -3.36 -21.39
C ASP A 129 -4.53 -3.60 -19.99
N VAL A 130 -4.81 -4.76 -19.39
CA VAL A 130 -4.25 -5.16 -18.09
C VAL A 130 -2.73 -5.26 -18.15
N SER A 131 -2.19 -5.83 -19.23
CA SER A 131 -0.73 -5.90 -19.43
C SER A 131 -0.13 -4.51 -19.63
N PHE A 132 -0.78 -3.67 -20.42
CA PHE A 132 -0.35 -2.29 -20.62
C PHE A 132 -0.30 -1.53 -19.27
N ALA A 133 -1.39 -1.57 -18.51
CA ALA A 133 -1.51 -0.93 -17.21
C ALA A 133 -0.44 -1.39 -16.21
N LEU A 134 -0.24 -2.72 -16.09
CA LEU A 134 0.76 -3.28 -15.18
C LEU A 134 2.19 -2.96 -15.60
N ARG A 135 2.49 -2.93 -16.90
CA ARG A 135 3.80 -2.50 -17.42
C ARG A 135 4.03 -1.02 -17.17
N ASN A 136 3.03 -0.18 -17.45
CA ASN A 136 3.12 1.24 -17.14
C ASN A 136 3.39 1.47 -15.65
N LEU A 137 2.61 0.84 -14.77
CA LEU A 137 2.81 0.92 -13.32
C LEU A 137 4.23 0.45 -12.90
N PHE A 138 4.78 -0.56 -13.56
CA PHE A 138 6.15 -1.01 -13.32
C PHE A 138 7.17 0.06 -13.76
N PHE A 139 7.01 0.69 -14.93
CA PHE A 139 7.93 1.71 -15.42
C PHE A 139 7.88 2.97 -14.56
N ILE A 140 6.71 3.54 -14.30
CA ILE A 140 6.57 4.74 -13.47
C ILE A 140 7.11 4.50 -12.05
N THR A 141 6.85 3.32 -11.46
CA THR A 141 7.41 2.93 -10.15
C THR A 141 8.92 2.79 -10.20
N THR A 142 9.47 2.32 -11.32
CA THR A 142 10.93 2.17 -11.50
C THR A 142 11.60 3.53 -11.66
N ASP A 143 10.97 4.46 -12.33
CA ASP A 143 11.48 5.82 -12.47
C ASP A 143 11.49 6.58 -11.14
N LYS A 144 10.53 6.32 -10.25
CA LYS A 144 10.55 6.86 -8.88
C LYS A 144 11.71 6.34 -8.01
N LYS A 145 12.49 5.38 -8.46
CA LYS A 145 13.75 5.02 -7.80
C LYS A 145 14.87 6.02 -8.09
N LYS A 146 14.71 6.88 -9.09
CA LYS A 146 15.60 8.01 -9.34
C LYS A 146 15.07 9.21 -8.56
N ASN A 147 15.94 9.89 -7.82
CA ASN A 147 15.56 11.15 -7.18
C ASN A 147 15.40 12.21 -8.28
N PRO A 148 14.24 12.86 -8.42
CA PRO A 148 14.02 13.83 -9.50
C PRO A 148 14.76 15.16 -9.26
N TYR A 149 15.17 15.44 -8.02
CA TYR A 149 15.82 16.67 -7.63
C TYR A 149 17.33 16.58 -7.84
N LYS A 150 17.88 17.48 -8.67
CA LYS A 150 19.32 17.57 -8.98
C LYS A 150 20.03 18.48 -7.98
N VAL A 151 20.19 18.02 -6.76
CA VAL A 151 20.90 18.70 -5.68
C VAL A 151 21.99 17.80 -5.13
N GLU A 152 23.04 18.39 -4.54
CA GLU A 152 24.08 17.62 -3.85
C GLU A 152 23.48 17.03 -2.54
N LEU A 153 23.35 15.72 -2.50
CA LEU A 153 22.78 15.02 -1.35
C LEU A 153 23.83 14.79 -0.27
N LYS A 154 23.54 15.22 0.95
CA LYS A 154 24.29 14.79 2.11
C LYS A 154 23.99 13.30 2.38
N ASN A 155 25.03 12.51 2.67
CA ASN A 155 24.83 11.10 3.04
C ASN A 155 24.24 11.00 4.45
N THR A 156 22.92 10.89 4.52
CA THR A 156 22.19 10.77 5.79
C THR A 156 22.29 9.36 6.33
N GLU A 157 23.20 9.13 7.29
CA GLU A 157 23.41 7.83 7.93
C GLU A 157 22.61 7.68 9.24
N LYS A 158 22.27 8.80 9.88
CA LYS A 158 21.56 8.85 11.16
C LYS A 158 20.38 9.79 11.11
N ILE A 159 19.24 9.32 11.62
CA ILE A 159 18.01 10.13 11.77
C ILE A 159 17.50 10.11 13.20
N GLY A 160 16.81 11.18 13.61
CA GLY A 160 15.99 11.20 14.80
C GLY A 160 14.56 10.75 14.47
N VAL A 161 13.93 9.98 15.36
CA VAL A 161 12.50 9.69 15.32
C VAL A 161 11.90 10.08 16.66
N ILE A 162 10.95 11.01 16.68
CA ILE A 162 10.28 11.47 17.88
C ILE A 162 8.85 10.97 17.91
N GLY A 163 8.49 10.27 19.00
CA GLY A 163 7.29 9.46 19.14
C GLY A 163 7.60 8.00 18.84
N ALA A 164 7.57 7.15 19.87
CA ALA A 164 7.79 5.70 19.76
C ALA A 164 6.47 4.89 19.70
N GLY A 165 5.37 5.56 19.40
CA GLY A 165 4.08 4.94 19.16
C GLY A 165 4.08 4.07 17.90
N PHE A 166 2.89 3.65 17.46
CA PHE A 166 2.72 2.71 16.35
C PHE A 166 3.41 3.15 15.05
N MET A 167 3.32 4.46 14.69
CA MET A 167 3.95 4.99 13.47
C MET A 167 5.46 5.11 13.65
N GLY A 168 5.95 5.72 14.75
CA GLY A 168 7.39 5.88 14.99
C GLY A 168 8.13 4.54 15.17
N GLU A 169 7.49 3.52 15.78
CA GLU A 169 8.00 2.14 15.77
C GLU A 169 8.24 1.64 14.34
N GLY A 170 7.23 1.82 13.48
CA GLY A 170 7.30 1.38 12.09
C GLY A 170 8.34 2.14 11.28
N ILE A 171 8.44 3.47 11.42
CA ILE A 171 9.44 4.33 10.77
C ILE A 171 10.85 3.91 11.22
N THR A 172 11.04 3.71 12.53
CA THR A 172 12.30 3.18 13.08
C THR A 172 12.66 1.83 12.46
N GLU A 173 11.70 0.89 12.40
CA GLU A 173 11.97 -0.46 11.84
C GLU A 173 12.39 -0.40 10.37
N VAL A 174 11.73 0.40 9.51
CA VAL A 174 12.13 0.49 8.09
C VAL A 174 13.48 1.18 7.93
N SER A 175 13.79 2.18 8.75
CA SER A 175 15.07 2.91 8.74
C SER A 175 16.25 2.04 9.11
N ILE A 176 16.17 1.29 10.22
CA ILE A 176 17.26 0.39 10.62
C ILE A 176 17.43 -0.79 9.67
N ASN A 177 16.34 -1.26 9.04
CA ASN A 177 16.41 -2.31 8.02
C ASN A 177 17.09 -1.82 6.73
N SER A 178 17.09 -0.53 6.44
CA SER A 178 17.80 0.09 5.32
C SER A 178 19.27 0.45 5.63
N GLY A 179 19.72 0.16 6.87
CA GLY A 179 21.09 0.40 7.32
C GLY A 179 21.33 1.74 7.99
N MET A 180 20.31 2.56 8.19
CA MET A 180 20.42 3.84 8.92
C MET A 180 20.43 3.60 10.43
N ASP A 181 21.15 4.45 11.16
CA ASP A 181 21.09 4.52 12.61
C ASP A 181 19.92 5.44 13.03
N VAL A 182 19.21 5.09 14.09
CA VAL A 182 18.04 5.82 14.55
C VAL A 182 18.14 6.14 16.04
N ILE A 183 17.96 7.41 16.38
CA ILE A 183 17.67 7.83 17.76
C ILE A 183 16.15 7.89 17.91
N LEU A 184 15.59 6.96 18.66
CA LEU A 184 14.16 6.88 18.93
C LEU A 184 13.87 7.54 20.27
N LYS A 185 13.22 8.71 20.26
CA LYS A 185 12.84 9.47 21.45
C LYS A 185 11.35 9.41 21.73
N ASP A 186 10.99 9.26 22.97
CA ASP A 186 9.62 9.45 23.49
C ASP A 186 9.68 10.07 24.89
N LEU A 187 8.52 10.45 25.43
CA LEU A 187 8.39 10.96 26.81
C LEU A 187 8.28 9.83 27.84
N ASP A 188 7.90 8.62 27.41
CA ASP A 188 7.71 7.44 28.26
C ASP A 188 8.62 6.29 27.83
N ASP A 189 9.50 5.88 28.72
CA ASP A 189 10.43 4.75 28.53
C ASP A 189 9.69 3.43 28.25
N LYS A 190 8.49 3.23 28.80
CA LYS A 190 7.66 2.04 28.54
C LYS A 190 7.27 1.93 27.06
N ILE A 191 6.95 3.06 26.42
CA ILE A 191 6.60 3.11 24.99
C ILE A 191 7.83 2.75 24.15
N ILE A 192 9.00 3.32 24.47
CA ILE A 192 10.28 3.01 23.81
C ILE A 192 10.62 1.52 23.93
N HIS A 193 10.52 0.98 25.13
CA HIS A 193 10.76 -0.44 25.38
C HIS A 193 9.81 -1.34 24.59
N GLN A 194 8.53 -0.98 24.53
CA GLN A 194 7.53 -1.72 23.77
C GLN A 194 7.84 -1.69 22.26
N ALA A 195 8.18 -0.53 21.71
CA ALA A 195 8.58 -0.38 20.31
C ALA A 195 9.81 -1.27 19.98
N ARG A 196 10.87 -1.19 20.78
CA ARG A 196 12.07 -2.03 20.60
C ARG A 196 11.76 -3.53 20.71
N LYS A 197 10.88 -3.93 21.63
CA LYS A 197 10.41 -5.32 21.77
C LYS A 197 9.66 -5.79 20.51
N ASN A 198 8.80 -4.94 19.94
CA ASN A 198 8.06 -5.27 18.73
C ASN A 198 8.99 -5.38 17.52
N ILE A 199 9.91 -4.43 17.34
CA ILE A 199 10.96 -4.48 16.30
C ILE A 199 11.75 -5.77 16.40
N TRP A 200 12.26 -6.10 17.60
CA TRP A 200 13.00 -7.37 17.83
C TRP A 200 12.15 -8.61 17.51
N LYS A 201 10.86 -8.59 17.86
CA LYS A 201 9.92 -9.67 17.52
C LYS A 201 9.79 -9.86 16.02
N ASN A 202 9.74 -8.77 15.25
CA ASN A 202 9.67 -8.81 13.78
C ASN A 202 10.96 -9.34 13.16
N LEU A 203 12.12 -8.85 13.61
CA LEU A 203 13.43 -9.37 13.17
C LEU A 203 13.60 -10.86 13.53
N SER A 204 13.21 -11.25 14.73
CA SER A 204 13.26 -12.66 15.17
C SER A 204 12.37 -13.57 14.32
N ARG A 205 11.22 -13.07 13.80
CA ARG A 205 10.39 -13.82 12.84
C ARG A 205 11.12 -14.04 11.51
N LYS A 206 11.87 -13.03 11.02
CA LYS A 206 12.70 -13.17 9.80
C LYS A 206 13.79 -14.24 10.03
N VAL A 207 14.43 -14.25 11.20
CA VAL A 207 15.41 -15.30 11.58
C VAL A 207 14.75 -16.69 11.61
N LYS A 208 13.61 -16.85 12.30
CA LYS A 208 12.87 -18.13 12.35
C LYS A 208 12.48 -18.64 10.95
N ARG A 209 12.17 -17.72 10.04
CA ARG A 209 11.87 -18.04 8.64
C ARG A 209 13.10 -18.23 7.76
N ARG A 210 14.30 -18.13 8.33
CA ARG A 210 15.60 -18.23 7.63
C ARG A 210 15.75 -17.19 6.50
N GLN A 211 15.16 -16.01 6.69
CA GLN A 211 15.26 -14.86 5.78
C GLN A 211 16.40 -13.92 6.16
N MET A 212 16.89 -14.02 7.40
CA MET A 212 17.94 -13.20 7.97
C MET A 212 18.78 -14.06 8.95
N SER A 213 20.09 -13.80 9.06
CA SER A 213 20.91 -14.45 10.08
C SER A 213 20.64 -13.84 11.47
N LYS A 214 20.90 -14.61 12.52
CA LYS A 214 20.76 -14.11 13.90
C LYS A 214 21.73 -12.96 14.22
N VAL A 215 22.92 -12.99 13.64
CA VAL A 215 23.91 -11.91 13.79
C VAL A 215 23.38 -10.65 13.16
N LEU A 216 22.96 -10.71 11.88
CA LEU A 216 22.41 -9.55 11.18
C LEU A 216 21.16 -8.97 11.88
N ALA A 217 20.29 -9.81 12.44
CA ALA A 217 19.13 -9.33 13.20
C ALA A 217 19.56 -8.56 14.46
N LYS A 218 20.60 -9.02 15.16
CA LYS A 218 21.14 -8.31 16.34
C LYS A 218 21.77 -6.97 15.96
N THR A 219 22.64 -6.96 14.96
CA THR A 219 23.30 -5.71 14.51
C THR A 219 22.28 -4.70 13.95
N THR A 220 21.26 -5.16 13.24
CA THR A 220 20.15 -4.30 12.79
C THR A 220 19.39 -3.71 13.98
N ALA A 221 19.04 -4.52 14.99
CA ALA A 221 18.32 -4.01 16.16
C ALA A 221 19.14 -3.00 16.98
N GLN A 222 20.48 -3.14 17.00
CA GLN A 222 21.38 -2.21 17.71
C GLN A 222 21.46 -0.82 17.07
N ARG A 223 21.04 -0.68 15.80
CA ARG A 223 20.95 0.62 15.13
C ARG A 223 19.87 1.54 15.71
N ALA A 224 18.88 1.01 16.44
CA ALA A 224 17.87 1.80 17.12
C ALA A 224 18.25 2.04 18.58
N ILE A 225 18.63 3.27 18.90
CA ILE A 225 18.91 3.72 20.26
C ILE A 225 17.66 4.41 20.79
N GLY A 226 17.08 3.87 21.88
CA GLY A 226 15.93 4.50 22.55
C GLY A 226 16.36 5.36 23.71
N GLN A 227 15.79 6.56 23.85
CA GLN A 227 16.14 7.51 24.93
C GLN A 227 15.01 8.50 25.23
N LEU A 228 15.05 9.11 26.41
CA LEU A 228 14.08 10.12 26.86
C LEU A 228 14.53 11.55 26.57
N ASP A 229 15.82 11.77 26.44
CA ASP A 229 16.46 13.07 26.21
C ASP A 229 16.81 13.29 24.73
N TYR A 230 17.45 14.41 24.43
CA TYR A 230 17.90 14.78 23.07
C TYR A 230 19.39 14.53 22.82
N LYS A 231 20.04 13.71 23.62
CA LYS A 231 21.47 13.40 23.44
C LYS A 231 21.74 12.87 22.04
N GLY A 232 22.62 13.54 21.30
CA GLY A 232 23.03 13.13 19.94
C GLY A 232 22.09 13.63 18.82
N PHE A 233 21.08 14.42 19.13
CA PHE A 233 20.24 15.10 18.11
C PHE A 233 21.00 16.24 17.40
N ASP A 234 22.06 16.77 18.00
CA ASP A 234 23.01 17.67 17.36
C ASP A 234 23.73 17.08 16.13
N LYS A 235 23.68 15.75 15.99
CA LYS A 235 24.37 14.97 14.94
C LYS A 235 23.40 14.27 13.97
N VAL A 236 22.12 14.63 13.97
CA VAL A 236 21.17 14.11 13.00
C VAL A 236 20.86 15.16 11.95
N ASP A 237 20.74 14.73 10.68
CA ASP A 237 20.40 15.63 9.58
C ASP A 237 18.89 15.74 9.40
N VAL A 238 18.13 14.73 9.79
CA VAL A 238 16.67 14.68 9.64
C VAL A 238 16.04 14.15 10.93
N VAL A 239 15.01 14.86 11.41
CA VAL A 239 14.16 14.42 12.52
C VAL A 239 12.77 14.13 11.97
N VAL A 240 12.34 12.86 12.04
CA VAL A 240 10.97 12.46 11.67
C VAL A 240 10.09 12.49 12.91
N GLU A 241 9.09 13.33 12.90
CA GLU A 241 8.13 13.51 13.98
C GLU A 241 6.89 12.61 13.74
N ALA A 242 6.53 11.83 14.77
CA ALA A 242 5.36 10.94 14.80
C ALA A 242 4.66 10.95 16.15
N ILE A 243 4.48 12.16 16.72
CA ILE A 243 3.80 12.41 18.00
C ILE A 243 2.28 12.58 17.81
N VAL A 244 1.59 13.09 18.84
CA VAL A 244 0.15 13.37 18.79
C VAL A 244 -0.19 14.40 17.71
N GLU A 245 -1.36 14.23 17.07
CA GLU A 245 -1.82 15.08 15.97
C GLU A 245 -2.41 16.39 16.53
N ASN A 246 -1.51 17.28 16.96
CA ASN A 246 -1.85 18.57 17.54
C ASN A 246 -0.86 19.66 17.07
N MET A 247 -1.38 20.69 16.41
CA MET A 247 -0.59 21.77 15.80
C MET A 247 0.30 22.49 16.80
N SER A 248 -0.24 22.89 17.94
CA SER A 248 0.53 23.65 18.95
C SER A 248 1.68 22.83 19.55
N VAL A 249 1.48 21.52 19.72
CA VAL A 249 2.54 20.61 20.21
C VAL A 249 3.64 20.45 19.16
N LYS A 250 3.27 20.34 17.89
CA LYS A 250 4.25 20.20 16.78
C LYS A 250 5.04 21.51 16.57
N LYS A 251 4.38 22.68 16.58
CA LYS A 251 5.06 23.99 16.52
C LYS A 251 6.04 24.18 17.69
N LYS A 252 5.64 23.78 18.92
CA LYS A 252 6.53 23.80 20.08
C LYS A 252 7.74 22.89 19.91
N LEU A 253 7.54 21.68 19.37
CA LEU A 253 8.63 20.73 19.12
C LEU A 253 9.63 21.27 18.08
N ILE A 254 9.18 21.93 17.02
CA ILE A 254 10.08 22.57 16.04
C ILE A 254 10.99 23.57 16.76
N LYS A 255 10.42 24.49 17.55
CA LYS A 255 11.20 25.50 18.31
C LYS A 255 12.19 24.86 19.28
N GLU A 256 11.82 23.77 19.92
CA GLU A 256 12.71 23.03 20.83
C GLU A 256 13.89 22.40 20.05
N LEU A 257 13.62 21.78 18.91
CA LEU A 257 14.66 21.13 18.09
C LEU A 257 15.61 22.14 17.43
N GLU A 258 15.14 23.31 17.07
CA GLU A 258 15.97 24.42 16.56
C GLU A 258 17.01 24.92 17.57
N GLY A 259 16.82 24.65 18.86
CA GLY A 259 17.80 24.92 19.91
C GLY A 259 18.77 23.79 20.19
N ILE A 260 18.55 22.61 19.59
CA ILE A 260 19.26 21.36 19.92
C ILE A 260 20.00 20.79 18.71
N CYS A 261 19.33 20.73 17.56
CA CYS A 261 19.86 20.14 16.33
C CYS A 261 20.88 21.10 15.66
N ASN A 262 21.60 20.57 14.68
CA ASN A 262 22.43 21.42 13.82
C ASN A 262 21.55 22.42 13.05
N GLU A 263 22.17 23.50 12.58
CA GLU A 263 21.43 24.61 11.95
C GLU A 263 20.68 24.22 10.67
N ASP A 264 21.18 23.19 9.96
CA ASP A 264 20.62 22.75 8.67
C ASP A 264 19.78 21.46 8.81
N PHE A 265 19.36 21.10 10.02
CA PHE A 265 18.52 19.91 10.18
C PHE A 265 17.17 20.08 9.48
N ILE A 266 16.62 18.98 9.00
CA ILE A 266 15.31 18.94 8.37
C ILE A 266 14.30 18.40 9.37
N PHE A 267 13.22 19.14 9.60
CA PHE A 267 12.06 18.67 10.35
C PHE A 267 11.07 18.00 9.39
N ALA A 268 10.84 16.71 9.56
CA ALA A 268 9.92 15.93 8.74
C ALA A 268 8.72 15.46 9.55
N SER A 269 7.53 16.02 9.31
CA SER A 269 6.32 15.62 10.04
C SER A 269 5.62 14.42 9.37
N ASN A 270 5.20 13.44 10.17
CA ASN A 270 4.34 12.34 9.72
C ASN A 270 2.84 12.66 9.92
N THR A 271 2.47 13.94 9.97
CA THR A 271 1.06 14.34 10.01
C THR A 271 0.27 13.75 8.85
N SER A 272 -1.01 13.45 9.08
CA SER A 272 -1.94 12.96 8.05
C SER A 272 -2.93 14.02 7.58
N SER A 273 -3.05 15.16 8.31
CA SER A 273 -4.11 16.15 8.05
C SER A 273 -3.76 17.58 8.42
N LEU A 274 -2.74 17.80 9.28
CA LEU A 274 -2.38 19.15 9.69
C LEU A 274 -1.61 19.88 8.58
N PRO A 275 -1.97 21.15 8.27
CA PRO A 275 -1.28 21.92 7.25
C PRO A 275 0.20 22.17 7.61
N LEU A 276 1.10 21.77 6.74
CA LEU A 276 2.53 22.00 6.91
C LEU A 276 2.90 23.46 6.76
N THR A 277 2.17 24.19 5.93
CA THR A 277 2.32 25.63 5.76
C THR A 277 2.16 26.34 7.10
N GLU A 278 1.05 26.09 7.81
CA GLU A 278 0.81 26.63 9.16
C GLU A 278 1.86 26.13 10.17
N MET A 279 2.25 24.85 10.08
CA MET A 279 3.24 24.25 10.99
C MET A 279 4.61 24.94 10.87
N SER A 280 4.98 25.38 9.66
CA SER A 280 6.26 26.00 9.35
C SER A 280 6.34 27.50 9.59
N GLU A 281 5.20 28.18 9.85
CA GLU A 281 5.15 29.65 9.95
C GLU A 281 6.11 30.23 10.98
N ASP A 282 6.19 29.58 12.14
CA ASP A 282 7.00 30.02 13.27
C ASP A 282 8.42 29.41 13.28
N ALA A 283 8.77 28.60 12.28
CA ALA A 283 10.09 27.98 12.20
C ALA A 283 11.14 29.03 11.76
N LYS A 284 12.35 28.95 12.30
CA LYS A 284 13.49 29.81 11.88
C LYS A 284 13.89 29.55 10.42
N LYS A 285 13.80 28.27 10.01
CA LYS A 285 14.09 27.81 8.64
C LYS A 285 12.88 27.05 8.08
N PRO A 286 11.81 27.74 7.67
CA PRO A 286 10.61 27.11 7.11
C PRO A 286 10.92 26.29 5.85
N GLU A 287 12.03 26.60 5.15
CA GLU A 287 12.51 25.83 3.99
C GLU A 287 13.01 24.42 4.34
N ASN A 288 13.27 24.13 5.61
CA ASN A 288 13.66 22.82 6.12
C ASN A 288 12.50 22.06 6.77
N VAL A 289 11.28 22.57 6.69
CA VAL A 289 10.07 21.86 7.13
C VAL A 289 9.45 21.12 5.94
N VAL A 290 9.23 19.82 6.10
CA VAL A 290 8.71 18.93 5.04
C VAL A 290 7.77 17.91 5.66
N GLY A 291 6.84 17.34 4.89
CA GLY A 291 6.06 16.19 5.31
C GLY A 291 6.67 14.88 4.83
N MET A 292 6.66 13.88 5.70
CA MET A 292 6.92 12.47 5.35
C MET A 292 5.75 11.64 5.82
N HIS A 293 4.67 11.62 5.04
CA HIS A 293 3.44 10.94 5.38
C HIS A 293 3.54 9.45 5.05
N TYR A 294 3.78 8.64 6.08
CA TYR A 294 3.81 7.18 5.99
C TYR A 294 2.43 6.58 6.20
N PHE A 295 2.15 5.51 5.48
CA PHE A 295 0.88 4.77 5.60
C PHE A 295 1.00 3.57 6.55
N SER A 296 -0.07 3.31 7.29
CA SER A 296 -0.15 2.23 8.27
C SER A 296 -0.53 0.88 7.63
N PRO A 297 0.16 -0.23 7.97
CA PRO A 297 1.38 -0.35 8.77
C PRO A 297 2.64 0.02 7.98
N VAL A 298 3.51 0.88 8.53
CA VAL A 298 4.70 1.43 7.84
C VAL A 298 5.56 0.35 7.17
N THR A 299 5.74 -0.80 7.82
CA THR A 299 6.57 -1.90 7.31
C THR A 299 5.98 -2.67 6.14
N LYS A 300 4.72 -2.38 5.74
CA LYS A 300 4.01 -3.08 4.66
C LYS A 300 3.58 -2.15 3.55
N MET A 301 3.15 -0.94 3.89
CA MET A 301 2.67 0.03 2.91
C MET A 301 3.85 0.55 2.08
N PRO A 302 3.78 0.43 0.75
CA PRO A 302 4.91 0.80 -0.11
C PRO A 302 5.02 2.30 -0.36
N LEU A 303 3.95 3.06 -0.21
CA LEU A 303 3.90 4.49 -0.52
C LEU A 303 4.49 5.35 0.61
N LEU A 304 5.10 6.46 0.21
CA LEU A 304 5.45 7.59 1.05
C LEU A 304 5.11 8.87 0.29
N GLU A 305 4.24 9.72 0.84
CA GLU A 305 4.05 11.07 0.35
C GLU A 305 5.09 12.00 0.97
N ILE A 306 5.83 12.71 0.13
CA ILE A 306 6.69 13.83 0.54
C ILE A 306 5.90 15.11 0.30
N ILE A 307 5.54 15.81 1.36
CA ILE A 307 4.69 16.99 1.27
C ILE A 307 5.57 18.24 1.34
N LYS A 308 5.39 19.13 0.38
CA LYS A 308 6.11 20.40 0.30
C LYS A 308 5.15 21.58 0.45
N THR A 309 5.62 22.62 1.10
CA THR A 309 5.01 23.96 1.09
C THR A 309 5.66 24.83 -0.01
N SER A 310 5.14 26.02 -0.24
CA SER A 310 5.78 27.00 -1.16
C SER A 310 7.18 27.44 -0.71
N LYS A 311 7.53 27.21 0.57
CA LYS A 311 8.83 27.58 1.15
C LYS A 311 9.81 26.41 1.22
N THR A 312 9.34 25.17 1.16
CA THR A 312 10.19 23.97 1.32
C THR A 312 11.27 23.90 0.24
N SER A 313 12.52 23.76 0.65
CA SER A 313 13.66 23.74 -0.26
C SER A 313 13.77 22.42 -1.02
N ASN A 314 14.30 22.48 -2.25
CA ASN A 314 14.60 21.27 -3.03
C ASN A 314 15.58 20.34 -2.30
N GLN A 315 16.47 20.89 -1.47
CA GLN A 315 17.40 20.10 -0.65
C GLN A 315 16.66 19.26 0.40
N ALA A 316 15.68 19.85 1.10
CA ALA A 316 14.88 19.16 2.10
C ALA A 316 14.04 18.05 1.45
N ILE A 317 13.35 18.36 0.34
CA ILE A 317 12.56 17.39 -0.42
C ILE A 317 13.44 16.23 -0.90
N ALA A 318 14.55 16.53 -1.56
CA ALA A 318 15.47 15.54 -2.12
C ALA A 318 16.06 14.61 -1.04
N THR A 319 16.41 15.15 0.13
CA THR A 319 16.93 14.38 1.26
C THR A 319 15.89 13.42 1.80
N CYS A 320 14.65 13.88 2.03
CA CYS A 320 13.56 13.04 2.50
C CYS A 320 13.15 11.99 1.46
N TYR A 321 13.19 12.34 0.16
CA TYR A 321 12.97 11.41 -0.95
C TYR A 321 13.99 10.26 -0.94
N GLU A 322 15.29 10.60 -0.77
CA GLU A 322 16.35 9.57 -0.72
C GLU A 322 16.21 8.66 0.51
N ILE A 323 15.85 9.21 1.68
CA ILE A 323 15.55 8.42 2.88
C ILE A 323 14.40 7.44 2.59
N GLY A 324 13.28 7.92 2.05
CA GLY A 324 12.13 7.08 1.69
C GLY A 324 12.51 5.97 0.70
N LYS A 325 13.26 6.31 -0.32
CA LYS A 325 13.77 5.35 -1.31
C LYS A 325 14.67 4.28 -0.67
N ARG A 326 15.60 4.66 0.20
CA ARG A 326 16.45 3.73 0.97
C ARG A 326 15.62 2.82 1.87
N GLN A 327 14.54 3.30 2.45
CA GLN A 327 13.58 2.52 3.23
C GLN A 327 12.74 1.56 2.38
N GLY A 328 12.92 1.57 1.05
CA GLY A 328 12.17 0.73 0.10
C GLY A 328 10.78 1.25 -0.20
N LYS A 329 10.53 2.54 0.01
CA LYS A 329 9.28 3.20 -0.36
C LYS A 329 9.28 3.65 -1.81
N THR A 330 8.10 3.72 -2.40
CA THR A 330 7.83 4.47 -3.61
C THR A 330 7.37 5.86 -3.19
N CYS A 331 8.17 6.88 -3.50
CA CYS A 331 7.90 8.25 -3.08
C CYS A 331 7.16 9.00 -4.18
N ILE A 332 6.15 9.77 -3.79
CA ILE A 332 5.54 10.82 -4.61
C ILE A 332 5.73 12.14 -3.88
N VAL A 333 5.79 13.24 -4.63
CA VAL A 333 5.88 14.59 -4.06
C VAL A 333 4.56 15.30 -4.29
N VAL A 334 3.98 15.83 -3.22
CA VAL A 334 2.67 16.49 -3.26
C VAL A 334 2.74 17.85 -2.59
N ASN A 335 1.91 18.79 -3.03
CA ASN A 335 1.76 20.08 -2.38
C ASN A 335 0.92 19.96 -1.11
N ASP A 336 1.20 20.84 -0.15
CA ASP A 336 0.45 20.93 1.11
C ASP A 336 -1.01 21.31 0.85
N ALA A 337 -1.92 20.43 1.26
CA ALA A 337 -3.36 20.60 1.17
C ALA A 337 -4.07 19.68 2.16
N PRO A 338 -5.34 19.93 2.52
CA PRO A 338 -6.11 19.05 3.38
C PRO A 338 -6.14 17.60 2.87
N GLY A 339 -5.63 16.67 3.68
CA GLY A 339 -5.55 15.24 3.33
C GLY A 339 -4.50 14.89 2.27
N PHE A 340 -3.69 15.84 1.85
CA PHE A 340 -2.69 15.70 0.79
C PHE A 340 -3.32 15.12 -0.50
N TYR A 341 -2.76 14.09 -1.10
CA TYR A 341 -3.40 13.45 -2.25
C TYR A 341 -4.20 12.20 -1.84
N VAL A 342 -3.58 11.28 -1.10
CA VAL A 342 -4.16 9.95 -0.88
C VAL A 342 -5.39 9.98 0.00
N ASN A 343 -5.35 10.70 1.14
CA ASN A 343 -6.53 10.83 2.02
C ASN A 343 -7.62 11.67 1.35
N ARG A 344 -7.22 12.63 0.51
CA ARG A 344 -8.14 13.47 -0.24
C ARG A 344 -9.01 12.67 -1.20
N ILE A 345 -8.42 11.77 -1.99
CA ILE A 345 -9.19 10.92 -2.91
C ILE A 345 -9.95 9.79 -2.18
N LEU A 346 -9.45 9.37 -1.02
CA LEU A 346 -10.08 8.32 -0.22
C LEU A 346 -11.34 8.80 0.49
N CYS A 347 -11.34 10.03 1.00
CA CYS A 347 -12.41 10.55 1.84
C CYS A 347 -13.78 10.54 1.13
N PRO A 348 -13.97 11.13 -0.06
CA PRO A 348 -15.27 11.11 -0.73
C PRO A 348 -15.70 9.69 -1.15
N TYR A 349 -14.77 8.80 -1.47
CA TYR A 349 -15.07 7.38 -1.71
C TYR A 349 -15.66 6.69 -0.46
N LEU A 350 -15.13 6.98 0.73
CA LEU A 350 -15.67 6.42 1.98
C LEU A 350 -17.00 7.08 2.37
N LEU A 351 -17.15 8.38 2.15
CA LEU A 351 -18.41 9.09 2.38
C LEU A 351 -19.53 8.53 1.51
N GLU A 352 -19.27 8.29 0.23
CA GLU A 352 -20.27 7.72 -0.67
C GLU A 352 -20.72 6.33 -0.21
N ALA A 353 -19.80 5.52 0.33
CA ALA A 353 -20.17 4.24 0.91
C ALA A 353 -21.08 4.38 2.14
N LEU A 354 -20.92 5.44 2.95
CA LEU A 354 -21.80 5.73 4.09
C LEU A 354 -23.18 6.26 3.61
N ILE A 355 -23.22 7.10 2.56
CA ILE A 355 -24.45 7.56 1.93
C ILE A 355 -25.26 6.37 1.38
N LEU A 356 -24.59 5.41 0.74
CA LEU A 356 -25.24 4.18 0.29
C LEU A 356 -25.88 3.39 1.45
N ILE A 357 -25.27 3.38 2.64
CA ILE A 357 -25.88 2.77 3.83
C ILE A 357 -27.11 3.58 4.27
N GLU A 358 -27.01 4.90 4.27
CA GLU A 358 -28.13 5.79 4.57
C GLU A 358 -29.31 5.60 3.61
N GLU A 359 -29.04 5.30 2.34
CA GLU A 359 -30.06 4.96 1.34
C GLU A 359 -30.63 3.54 1.50
N GLY A 360 -30.18 2.77 2.48
CA GLY A 360 -30.66 1.42 2.79
C GLY A 360 -29.92 0.29 2.09
N VAL A 361 -28.74 0.54 1.50
CA VAL A 361 -27.92 -0.52 0.93
C VAL A 361 -27.19 -1.30 2.03
N ARG A 362 -27.21 -2.61 1.93
CA ARG A 362 -26.54 -3.48 2.94
C ARG A 362 -25.03 -3.36 2.90
N ILE A 363 -24.41 -3.25 4.06
CA ILE A 363 -22.95 -3.13 4.23
C ILE A 363 -22.19 -4.25 3.50
N GLU A 364 -22.69 -5.49 3.61
CA GLU A 364 -22.05 -6.64 2.93
C GLU A 364 -22.09 -6.51 1.40
N GLN A 365 -23.13 -5.90 0.86
CA GLN A 365 -23.25 -5.71 -0.58
C GLN A 365 -22.24 -4.68 -1.07
N ILE A 366 -22.11 -3.54 -0.39
CA ILE A 366 -21.16 -2.47 -0.70
C ILE A 366 -19.74 -3.04 -0.69
N ASP A 367 -19.33 -3.64 0.43
CA ASP A 367 -17.98 -4.21 0.57
C ASP A 367 -17.70 -5.34 -0.45
N ARG A 368 -18.70 -6.16 -0.78
CA ARG A 368 -18.56 -7.22 -1.77
C ARG A 368 -18.40 -6.66 -3.18
N ALA A 369 -19.20 -5.67 -3.57
CA ALA A 369 -19.19 -5.06 -4.89
C ALA A 369 -17.80 -4.46 -5.19
N LEU A 370 -17.28 -3.60 -4.31
CA LEU A 370 -15.96 -2.97 -4.49
C LEU A 370 -14.81 -4.00 -4.46
N LYS A 371 -14.89 -5.00 -3.59
CA LYS A 371 -13.89 -6.09 -3.56
C LYS A 371 -13.92 -6.97 -4.81
N ASN A 372 -15.09 -7.19 -5.42
CA ASN A 372 -15.20 -7.94 -6.66
C ASN A 372 -14.62 -7.15 -7.84
N MET A 373 -14.74 -5.82 -7.82
CA MET A 373 -14.09 -4.94 -8.78
C MET A 373 -12.55 -4.98 -8.67
N GLY A 374 -12.01 -5.25 -7.48
CA GLY A 374 -10.56 -5.39 -7.29
C GLY A 374 -9.98 -4.61 -6.12
N MET A 375 -10.79 -3.84 -5.38
CA MET A 375 -10.33 -3.17 -4.16
C MET A 375 -9.90 -4.21 -3.11
N PRO A 376 -8.76 -4.02 -2.42
CA PRO A 376 -8.23 -5.02 -1.48
C PRO A 376 -9.12 -5.20 -0.25
N VAL A 377 -9.77 -4.12 0.17
CA VAL A 377 -10.70 -4.05 1.30
C VAL A 377 -11.94 -3.31 0.85
N GLY A 378 -13.13 -3.71 1.30
CA GLY A 378 -14.33 -2.93 1.05
C GLY A 378 -14.33 -1.63 1.87
N PRO A 379 -14.99 -0.55 1.39
CA PRO A 379 -14.90 0.78 2.01
C PRO A 379 -15.36 0.79 3.47
N VAL A 380 -16.44 0.10 3.79
CA VAL A 380 -16.99 0.07 5.15
C VAL A 380 -16.08 -0.72 6.10
N ALA A 381 -15.51 -1.85 5.63
CA ALA A 381 -14.51 -2.57 6.40
C ALA A 381 -13.20 -1.78 6.56
N LEU A 382 -12.85 -0.91 5.61
CA LEU A 382 -11.67 -0.04 5.69
C LEU A 382 -11.85 1.00 6.80
N ILE A 383 -13.02 1.61 6.95
CA ILE A 383 -13.33 2.52 8.07
C ILE A 383 -13.07 1.83 9.41
N ASP A 384 -13.54 0.60 9.60
CA ASP A 384 -13.28 -0.17 10.82
C ASP A 384 -11.79 -0.50 11.03
N GLU A 385 -11.04 -0.75 9.95
CA GLU A 385 -9.60 -1.08 10.04
C GLU A 385 -8.74 0.14 10.37
N VAL A 386 -9.09 1.31 9.85
CA VAL A 386 -8.46 2.60 10.17
C VAL A 386 -8.84 3.02 11.60
N GLY A 387 -10.09 2.86 11.96
CA GLY A 387 -10.71 3.27 13.22
C GLY A 387 -11.74 4.38 13.01
N ILE A 388 -12.94 4.18 13.53
CA ILE A 388 -14.05 5.14 13.42
C ILE A 388 -13.68 6.48 14.06
N ASP A 389 -12.94 6.45 15.18
CA ASP A 389 -12.42 7.65 15.84
C ASP A 389 -11.44 8.45 14.96
N VAL A 390 -10.58 7.77 14.24
CA VAL A 390 -9.66 8.41 13.27
C VAL A 390 -10.48 9.03 12.14
N GLY A 391 -11.46 8.30 11.60
CA GLY A 391 -12.36 8.81 10.56
C GLY A 391 -13.11 10.06 11.02
N VAL A 392 -13.68 10.05 12.23
CA VAL A 392 -14.37 11.21 12.82
C VAL A 392 -13.41 12.38 12.99
N HIS A 393 -12.20 12.14 13.51
CA HIS A 393 -11.20 13.20 13.70
C HIS A 393 -10.77 13.86 12.39
N VAL A 394 -10.50 13.07 11.37
CA VAL A 394 -10.14 13.58 10.03
C VAL A 394 -11.29 14.41 9.44
N MET A 395 -12.52 13.93 9.58
CA MET A 395 -13.71 14.60 9.06
C MET A 395 -14.17 15.81 9.87
N SER A 396 -13.75 15.96 11.14
CA SER A 396 -14.06 17.15 11.96
C SER A 396 -13.03 18.27 11.87
N GLY A 397 -11.93 18.07 11.12
CA GLY A 397 -10.87 19.04 10.90
C GLY A 397 -10.91 19.67 9.49
N ASN A 398 -9.73 20.04 8.98
CA ASN A 398 -9.56 20.72 7.69
C ASN A 398 -10.20 19.99 6.49
N MET A 399 -10.38 18.65 6.57
CA MET A 399 -11.12 17.89 5.56
C MET A 399 -12.62 18.24 5.51
N THR A 400 -13.21 18.62 6.67
CA THR A 400 -14.61 19.06 6.70
C THR A 400 -14.79 20.36 5.94
N ASP A 401 -13.88 21.31 6.09
CA ASP A 401 -13.95 22.59 5.40
C ASP A 401 -13.78 22.37 3.89
N LEU A 402 -12.80 21.57 3.48
CA LEU A 402 -12.65 21.17 2.08
C LEU A 402 -13.93 20.53 1.49
N ILE A 403 -14.61 19.68 2.27
CA ILE A 403 -15.81 18.99 1.82
C ILE A 403 -17.04 19.93 1.81
N LYS A 404 -17.18 20.81 2.80
CA LYS A 404 -18.28 21.79 2.90
C LYS A 404 -18.26 22.81 1.76
N ASP A 405 -17.07 23.18 1.30
CA ASP A 405 -16.88 24.12 0.19
C ASP A 405 -17.24 23.49 -1.17
N ARG A 406 -17.64 22.21 -1.18
CA ARG A 406 -18.04 21.49 -2.39
C ARG A 406 -19.54 21.42 -2.51
N ASP A 407 -20.05 21.90 -3.62
CA ASP A 407 -21.48 21.84 -3.91
C ASP A 407 -21.99 20.40 -3.98
N GLY A 408 -23.04 20.12 -3.25
CA GLY A 408 -23.73 18.82 -3.26
C GLY A 408 -23.18 17.75 -2.32
N VAL A 409 -22.00 17.90 -1.70
CA VAL A 409 -21.45 16.85 -0.83
C VAL A 409 -22.19 16.77 0.50
N LYS A 410 -22.78 15.62 0.79
CA LYS A 410 -23.50 15.33 2.02
C LYS A 410 -22.55 14.83 3.11
N LEU A 411 -22.51 15.52 4.24
CA LEU A 411 -21.81 15.05 5.42
C LEU A 411 -22.60 13.94 6.11
N ASN A 412 -21.92 12.86 6.47
CA ASN A 412 -22.53 11.76 7.21
C ASN A 412 -22.33 11.96 8.72
N HIS A 413 -23.43 11.94 9.49
CA HIS A 413 -23.44 12.14 10.93
C HIS A 413 -23.50 10.85 11.76
N SER A 414 -23.46 9.69 11.10
CA SER A 414 -23.60 8.39 11.75
C SER A 414 -22.33 7.98 12.52
N MET A 415 -21.15 8.26 11.97
CA MET A 415 -19.88 7.90 12.61
C MET A 415 -19.65 8.58 13.97
N PRO A 416 -19.91 9.89 14.18
CA PRO A 416 -19.85 10.49 15.51
C PRO A 416 -20.76 9.80 16.52
N LYS A 417 -22.02 9.52 16.16
CA LYS A 417 -22.98 8.79 17.01
C LYS A 417 -22.49 7.37 17.36
N MET A 418 -21.88 6.69 16.39
CA MET A 418 -21.27 5.36 16.60
C MET A 418 -20.08 5.43 17.57
N LEU A 419 -19.24 6.46 17.45
CA LEU A 419 -18.08 6.67 18.33
C LEU A 419 -18.53 6.92 19.79
N GLU A 420 -19.53 7.77 20.01
CA GLU A 420 -20.15 8.01 21.31
C GLU A 420 -20.70 6.71 21.93
N ALA A 421 -21.19 5.79 21.12
CA ALA A 421 -21.63 4.47 21.54
C ALA A 421 -20.49 3.45 21.76
N GLY A 422 -19.22 3.87 21.68
CA GLY A 422 -18.04 3.03 21.88
C GLY A 422 -17.72 2.08 20.73
N LEU A 423 -18.24 2.37 19.53
CA LEU A 423 -17.96 1.59 18.32
C LEU A 423 -16.75 2.19 17.60
N GLU A 424 -15.55 1.72 17.92
CA GLU A 424 -14.29 2.26 17.36
C GLU A 424 -13.72 1.39 16.21
N GLY A 425 -14.45 0.37 15.78
CA GLY A 425 -13.99 -0.55 14.75
C GLY A 425 -13.14 -1.71 15.29
N ARG A 426 -12.10 -2.05 14.53
CA ARG A 426 -11.25 -3.22 14.82
C ARG A 426 -10.52 -3.15 16.17
N LYS A 427 -10.15 -1.98 16.64
CA LYS A 427 -9.40 -1.82 17.89
C LYS A 427 -10.25 -2.14 19.12
N SER A 428 -11.51 -1.68 19.16
CA SER A 428 -12.49 -2.03 20.18
C SER A 428 -13.17 -3.40 19.92
N LYS A 429 -12.84 -4.05 18.79
CA LYS A 429 -13.45 -5.30 18.28
C LYS A 429 -14.92 -5.16 17.88
N LYS A 430 -15.44 -3.98 17.81
CA LYS A 430 -16.83 -3.67 17.48
C LYS A 430 -16.92 -2.33 16.72
N GLY A 431 -17.43 -2.38 15.51
CA GLY A 431 -17.70 -1.25 14.63
C GLY A 431 -18.83 -1.61 13.69
N PHE A 432 -18.67 -1.35 12.40
CA PHE A 432 -19.55 -1.84 11.33
C PHE A 432 -19.58 -3.36 11.28
N TYR A 433 -18.48 -3.99 11.72
CA TYR A 433 -18.35 -5.42 11.86
C TYR A 433 -18.00 -5.81 13.29
N HIS A 434 -18.38 -7.03 13.66
CA HIS A 434 -17.83 -7.68 14.84
C HIS A 434 -16.45 -8.26 14.52
N TYR A 435 -15.53 -8.20 15.48
CA TYR A 435 -14.18 -8.77 15.35
C TYR A 435 -13.92 -9.80 16.42
N VAL A 436 -13.44 -10.96 16.01
CA VAL A 436 -13.15 -12.09 16.91
C VAL A 436 -11.66 -12.36 17.01
N SER A 437 -11.17 -12.53 18.23
CA SER A 437 -9.78 -12.97 18.45
C SER A 437 -9.68 -14.49 18.28
N LYS A 438 -8.94 -14.92 17.24
CA LYS A 438 -8.68 -16.34 17.00
C LYS A 438 -7.17 -16.59 16.86
N LYS A 439 -6.60 -17.41 17.77
CA LYS A 439 -5.15 -17.72 17.81
C LYS A 439 -4.28 -16.44 17.84
N GLY A 440 -4.64 -15.48 18.69
CA GLY A 440 -3.88 -14.22 18.84
C GLY A 440 -3.95 -13.26 17.64
N LYS A 441 -4.91 -13.47 16.72
CA LYS A 441 -5.19 -12.57 15.59
C LYS A 441 -6.62 -12.11 15.63
N VAL A 442 -6.83 -10.81 15.47
CA VAL A 442 -8.15 -10.21 15.32
C VAL A 442 -8.61 -10.41 13.88
N LYS A 443 -9.78 -11.03 13.69
CA LYS A 443 -10.38 -11.31 12.37
C LYS A 443 -11.75 -10.67 12.28
N LYS A 444 -12.06 -10.13 11.09
CA LYS A 444 -13.40 -9.64 10.74
C LYS A 444 -14.41 -10.77 10.79
N GLY A 445 -15.52 -10.54 11.50
CA GLY A 445 -16.67 -11.42 11.63
C GLY A 445 -17.84 -10.99 10.75
N LYS A 446 -19.06 -11.15 11.26
CA LYS A 446 -20.30 -10.70 10.61
C LYS A 446 -20.48 -9.20 10.78
N VAL A 447 -21.33 -8.60 9.94
CA VAL A 447 -21.82 -7.23 10.12
C VAL A 447 -22.47 -7.10 11.50
N ASN A 448 -22.26 -5.98 12.13
CA ASN A 448 -22.94 -5.58 13.35
C ASN A 448 -24.28 -4.95 12.96
N GLU A 449 -25.35 -5.75 12.99
CA GLU A 449 -26.69 -5.28 12.63
C GLU A 449 -27.16 -4.06 13.43
N GLY A 450 -26.64 -3.89 14.66
CA GLY A 450 -26.97 -2.75 15.51
C GLY A 450 -26.46 -1.40 14.99
N VAL A 451 -25.59 -1.35 13.97
CA VAL A 451 -25.09 -0.08 13.43
C VAL A 451 -26.13 0.65 12.58
N TYR A 452 -27.08 -0.09 11.99
CA TYR A 452 -28.11 0.53 11.15
C TYR A 452 -29.01 1.51 11.91
N GLN A 453 -29.12 1.43 13.23
CA GLN A 453 -29.85 2.39 14.04
C GLN A 453 -29.26 3.81 14.04
N TYR A 454 -28.01 3.97 13.63
CA TYR A 454 -27.34 5.27 13.52
C TYR A 454 -27.53 5.93 12.16
N PHE A 455 -28.15 5.23 11.21
CA PHE A 455 -28.46 5.69 9.87
C PHE A 455 -29.97 5.90 9.75
N ASP A 456 -30.37 6.96 9.08
CA ASP A 456 -31.78 7.37 8.99
C ASP A 456 -32.61 6.55 7.96
N SER A 457 -32.09 5.41 7.50
CA SER A 457 -32.76 4.59 6.47
C SER A 457 -33.76 3.60 7.06
N PRO A 458 -35.05 3.75 6.80
CA PRO A 458 -36.08 2.83 7.28
C PRO A 458 -36.22 1.56 6.42
N ASN A 459 -35.74 1.54 5.17
CA ASN A 459 -36.01 0.45 4.22
C ASN A 459 -34.78 -0.01 3.48
N VAL A 460 -34.70 -1.32 3.19
CA VAL A 460 -33.64 -1.90 2.36
C VAL A 460 -33.82 -1.47 0.90
N LYS A 461 -32.87 -0.69 0.37
CA LYS A 461 -32.84 -0.31 -1.04
C LYS A 461 -32.11 -1.38 -1.86
N LYS A 462 -32.71 -1.80 -2.95
CA LYS A 462 -32.10 -2.72 -3.91
C LYS A 462 -31.50 -1.93 -5.07
N ILE A 463 -30.20 -1.84 -5.12
CA ILE A 463 -29.44 -1.31 -6.26
C ILE A 463 -28.44 -2.35 -6.76
N SER A 464 -27.98 -2.20 -8.01
CA SER A 464 -27.07 -3.15 -8.61
C SER A 464 -25.65 -3.02 -8.03
N ASP A 465 -24.86 -4.11 -8.00
CA ASP A 465 -23.46 -4.05 -7.63
C ASP A 465 -22.67 -3.11 -8.58
N LYS A 466 -23.11 -2.96 -9.84
CA LYS A 466 -22.55 -2.02 -10.82
C LYS A 466 -22.75 -0.57 -10.37
N GLU A 467 -23.96 -0.19 -9.98
CA GLU A 467 -24.28 1.16 -9.51
C GLU A 467 -23.50 1.52 -8.24
N ILE A 468 -23.40 0.58 -7.27
CA ILE A 468 -22.57 0.77 -6.07
C ILE A 468 -21.12 1.06 -6.44
N THR A 469 -20.55 0.27 -7.36
CA THR A 469 -19.14 0.44 -7.75
C THR A 469 -18.93 1.73 -8.52
N GLU A 470 -19.80 2.06 -9.45
CA GLU A 470 -19.69 3.29 -10.24
C GLU A 470 -19.80 4.54 -9.36
N ARG A 471 -20.78 4.62 -8.46
CA ARG A 471 -20.93 5.75 -7.55
C ARG A 471 -19.66 5.99 -6.74
N CYS A 472 -19.16 4.97 -6.04
CA CYS A 472 -17.97 5.11 -5.22
C CYS A 472 -16.70 5.43 -6.04
N ILE A 473 -16.54 4.80 -7.20
CA ILE A 473 -15.32 4.98 -8.01
C ILE A 473 -15.34 6.32 -8.76
N LEU A 474 -16.46 6.73 -9.33
CA LEU A 474 -16.53 8.00 -10.08
C LEU A 474 -16.23 9.21 -9.18
N ILE A 475 -16.73 9.22 -7.95
CA ILE A 475 -16.40 10.27 -6.97
C ILE A 475 -14.89 10.28 -6.67
N LEU A 476 -14.28 9.11 -6.47
CA LEU A 476 -12.84 9.01 -6.26
C LEU A 476 -12.05 9.53 -7.47
N LEU A 477 -12.46 9.16 -8.69
CA LEU A 477 -11.81 9.61 -9.93
C LEU A 477 -11.93 11.11 -10.11
N ASN A 478 -13.10 11.68 -9.86
CA ASN A 478 -13.35 13.12 -9.96
C ASN A 478 -12.45 13.88 -8.99
N GLU A 479 -12.28 13.36 -7.77
CA GLU A 479 -11.39 13.93 -6.78
C GLU A 479 -9.91 13.83 -7.16
N ALA A 480 -9.50 12.75 -7.82
CA ALA A 480 -8.14 12.63 -8.34
C ALA A 480 -7.85 13.68 -9.43
N VAL A 481 -8.81 13.93 -10.32
CA VAL A 481 -8.72 15.01 -11.31
C VAL A 481 -8.67 16.38 -10.62
N TRP A 482 -9.50 16.59 -9.61
CA TRP A 482 -9.50 17.85 -8.85
C TRP A 482 -8.18 18.12 -8.16
N ALA A 483 -7.57 17.10 -7.57
CA ALA A 483 -6.25 17.23 -6.96
C ALA A 483 -5.14 17.58 -8.00
N LEU A 484 -5.27 17.11 -9.23
CA LEU A 484 -4.39 17.50 -10.34
C LEU A 484 -4.66 18.94 -10.79
N GLU A 485 -5.93 19.34 -10.94
CA GLU A 485 -6.36 20.70 -11.29
C GLU A 485 -5.82 21.76 -10.32
N GLU A 486 -5.88 21.48 -9.02
CA GLU A 486 -5.39 22.35 -7.97
C GLU A 486 -3.87 22.25 -7.77
N GLY A 487 -3.20 21.39 -8.53
CA GLY A 487 -1.75 21.22 -8.44
C GLY A 487 -1.29 20.52 -7.15
N ILE A 488 -2.16 19.77 -6.47
CA ILE A 488 -1.75 18.97 -5.31
C ILE A 488 -0.79 17.87 -5.73
N ILE A 489 -1.03 17.25 -6.86
CA ILE A 489 -0.08 16.43 -7.61
C ILE A 489 0.32 17.18 -8.88
N GLU A 490 1.59 17.07 -9.27
CA GLU A 490 2.11 17.78 -10.44
C GLU A 490 1.92 17.01 -11.75
N ASN A 491 1.62 15.72 -11.65
CA ASN A 491 1.47 14.83 -12.81
C ASN A 491 0.58 13.64 -12.50
N VAL A 492 0.00 13.06 -13.53
CA VAL A 492 -0.90 11.91 -13.43
C VAL A 492 -0.22 10.64 -12.94
N THR A 493 1.09 10.49 -13.18
CA THR A 493 1.83 9.29 -12.74
C THR A 493 1.96 9.23 -11.22
N ASP A 494 2.12 10.38 -10.55
CA ASP A 494 2.08 10.47 -9.08
C ASP A 494 0.68 10.16 -8.55
N GLY A 495 -0.36 10.57 -9.27
CA GLY A 495 -1.75 10.23 -8.97
C GLY A 495 -2.00 8.73 -9.06
N ASP A 496 -1.56 8.07 -10.12
CA ASP A 496 -1.69 6.63 -10.29
C ASP A 496 -0.92 5.85 -9.21
N ILE A 497 0.32 6.24 -8.93
CA ILE A 497 1.14 5.65 -7.87
C ILE A 497 0.46 5.84 -6.50
N GLY A 498 0.00 7.05 -6.19
CA GLY A 498 -0.69 7.37 -4.95
C GLY A 498 -1.97 6.56 -4.77
N GLY A 499 -2.79 6.44 -5.82
CA GLY A 499 -4.01 5.63 -5.82
C GLY A 499 -3.71 4.14 -5.59
N VAL A 500 -2.80 3.56 -6.37
CA VAL A 500 -2.50 2.12 -6.29
C VAL A 500 -1.80 1.75 -4.98
N PHE A 501 -0.76 2.48 -4.58
CA PHE A 501 0.05 2.10 -3.43
C PHE A 501 -0.42 2.71 -2.10
N GLY A 502 -1.23 3.77 -2.13
CA GLY A 502 -1.82 4.40 -0.95
C GLY A 502 -3.10 3.71 -0.50
N ILE A 503 -4.09 3.61 -1.37
CA ILE A 503 -5.40 3.04 -1.05
C ILE A 503 -5.67 1.67 -1.68
N GLY A 504 -4.78 1.17 -2.52
CA GLY A 504 -4.95 -0.09 -3.24
C GLY A 504 -5.93 0.00 -4.40
N PHE A 505 -6.06 1.17 -5.02
CA PHE A 505 -6.92 1.35 -6.20
C PHE A 505 -6.48 0.41 -7.31
N LEU A 506 -7.37 -0.41 -7.77
CA LEU A 506 -7.36 -1.35 -8.90
C LEU A 506 -5.97 -1.51 -9.60
N PRO A 507 -5.01 -2.27 -9.06
CA PRO A 507 -3.67 -2.33 -9.67
C PRO A 507 -3.67 -2.85 -11.12
N TRP A 508 -4.69 -3.66 -11.48
CA TRP A 508 -4.87 -4.19 -12.84
C TRP A 508 -5.21 -3.10 -13.86
N SER A 509 -5.66 -1.94 -13.42
CA SER A 509 -5.96 -0.79 -14.27
C SER A 509 -4.84 0.25 -14.32
N GLY A 510 -3.78 0.11 -13.51
CA GLY A 510 -2.65 1.02 -13.49
C GLY A 510 -2.79 2.23 -12.56
N GLY A 511 -4.00 2.55 -12.10
CA GLY A 511 -4.31 3.67 -11.23
C GLY A 511 -5.51 4.48 -11.68
N PRO A 512 -5.88 5.56 -10.97
CA PRO A 512 -7.07 6.35 -11.28
C PRO A 512 -7.09 6.95 -12.70
N PHE A 513 -6.00 7.57 -13.13
CA PHE A 513 -5.90 8.20 -14.46
C PHE A 513 -5.77 7.15 -15.57
N SER A 514 -4.93 6.14 -15.37
CA SER A 514 -4.85 4.99 -16.26
C SER A 514 -6.20 4.29 -16.43
N TYR A 515 -6.98 4.15 -15.37
CA TYR A 515 -8.34 3.59 -15.43
C TYR A 515 -9.28 4.44 -16.27
N MET A 516 -9.27 5.77 -16.09
CA MET A 516 -10.09 6.68 -16.88
C MET A 516 -9.75 6.60 -18.37
N ASN A 517 -8.45 6.56 -18.72
CA ASN A 517 -8.00 6.39 -20.10
C ASN A 517 -8.49 5.06 -20.71
N GLN A 518 -8.40 3.95 -19.96
CA GLN A 518 -8.87 2.63 -20.43
C GLN A 518 -10.38 2.59 -20.65
N MET A 519 -11.14 3.23 -19.75
CA MET A 519 -12.60 3.28 -19.87
C MET A 519 -13.07 4.25 -20.93
N GLY A 520 -12.21 5.18 -21.39
CA GLY A 520 -12.51 6.30 -22.25
C GLY A 520 -13.12 7.47 -21.49
N LEU A 521 -12.51 8.65 -21.64
CA LEU A 521 -12.91 9.84 -20.87
C LEU A 521 -14.35 10.27 -21.16
N SER A 522 -14.80 10.16 -22.42
CA SER A 522 -16.19 10.46 -22.80
C SER A 522 -17.18 9.54 -22.07
N ASN A 523 -16.88 8.23 -21.95
CA ASN A 523 -17.73 7.30 -21.21
C ASN A 523 -17.76 7.63 -19.70
N ILE A 524 -16.60 8.00 -19.11
CA ILE A 524 -16.54 8.45 -17.71
C ILE A 524 -17.40 9.72 -17.52
N LEU A 525 -17.26 10.68 -18.42
CA LEU A 525 -18.04 11.93 -18.42
C LEU A 525 -19.55 11.68 -18.49
N ASP A 526 -19.99 10.82 -19.42
CA ASP A 526 -21.41 10.46 -19.57
C ASP A 526 -21.94 9.78 -18.31
N ARG A 527 -21.16 8.91 -17.69
CA ARG A 527 -21.53 8.26 -16.43
C ARG A 527 -21.64 9.27 -15.28
N MET A 528 -20.69 10.22 -15.16
CA MET A 528 -20.74 11.26 -14.14
C MET A 528 -21.98 12.15 -14.32
N LYS A 529 -22.26 12.62 -15.55
CA LYS A 529 -23.48 13.40 -15.85
C LYS A 529 -24.76 12.62 -15.55
N HIS A 530 -24.77 11.31 -15.84
CA HIS A 530 -25.91 10.46 -15.49
C HIS A 530 -26.14 10.45 -13.97
N TYR A 531 -25.09 10.27 -13.16
CA TYR A 531 -25.22 10.26 -11.71
C TYR A 531 -25.47 11.65 -11.12
N GLN A 532 -24.92 12.71 -11.71
CA GLN A 532 -25.24 14.09 -11.34
C GLN A 532 -26.75 14.37 -11.46
N ASN A 533 -27.38 13.96 -12.56
CA ASN A 533 -28.82 14.15 -12.79
C ASN A 533 -29.70 13.34 -11.81
N HIS A 534 -29.19 12.25 -11.22
CA HIS A 534 -29.96 11.37 -10.34
C HIS A 534 -29.71 11.59 -8.85
N TYR A 535 -28.49 12.01 -8.48
CA TYR A 535 -28.05 12.05 -7.08
C TYR A 535 -27.62 13.45 -6.64
N GLY A 536 -27.08 14.28 -7.52
CA GLY A 536 -26.73 15.66 -7.22
C GLY A 536 -25.33 16.07 -7.69
N ASN A 537 -24.96 17.31 -7.35
CA ASN A 537 -23.74 17.96 -7.83
C ASN A 537 -22.43 17.33 -7.29
N GLU A 538 -22.50 16.44 -6.32
CA GLU A 538 -21.32 15.64 -5.90
C GLU A 538 -20.71 14.83 -7.05
N PHE A 539 -21.48 14.55 -8.12
CA PHE A 539 -21.02 13.86 -9.33
C PHE A 539 -20.68 14.83 -10.48
N GLU A 540 -20.73 16.14 -10.26
CA GLU A 540 -20.39 17.11 -11.30
C GLU A 540 -18.96 16.91 -11.80
N PRO A 541 -18.78 16.63 -13.11
CA PRO A 541 -17.44 16.38 -13.66
C PRO A 541 -16.55 17.61 -13.55
N ARG A 542 -15.32 17.43 -13.17
CA ARG A 542 -14.35 18.54 -13.10
C ARG A 542 -14.07 19.14 -14.48
N PRO A 543 -13.86 20.47 -14.56
CA PRO A 543 -13.57 21.17 -15.83
C PRO A 543 -12.41 20.56 -16.62
N MET A 544 -11.33 20.15 -15.97
CA MET A 544 -10.21 19.50 -16.63
C MET A 544 -10.61 18.18 -17.29
N LEU A 545 -11.45 17.36 -16.64
CA LEU A 545 -11.97 16.11 -17.22
C LEU A 545 -12.83 16.40 -18.45
N VAL A 546 -13.72 17.38 -18.35
CA VAL A 546 -14.60 17.81 -19.47
C VAL A 546 -13.75 18.27 -20.66
N ALA A 547 -12.83 19.19 -20.41
CA ALA A 547 -11.99 19.75 -21.47
C ALA A 547 -11.09 18.70 -22.14
N THR A 548 -10.58 17.72 -21.37
CA THR A 548 -9.75 16.63 -21.92
C THR A 548 -10.59 15.66 -22.75
N ALA A 549 -11.79 15.32 -22.27
CA ALA A 549 -12.70 14.43 -23.00
C ALA A 549 -13.21 15.08 -24.32
N GLU A 550 -13.53 16.38 -24.32
CA GLU A 550 -14.00 17.11 -25.49
C GLU A 550 -12.94 17.20 -26.60
N ARG A 551 -11.67 17.26 -26.23
CA ARG A 551 -10.55 17.22 -27.20
C ARG A 551 -10.28 15.81 -27.73
N ALA A 552 -11.02 14.79 -27.25
CA ALA A 552 -10.74 13.38 -27.50
C ALA A 552 -9.29 12.96 -27.10
N ASP A 553 -8.71 13.67 -26.14
CA ASP A 553 -7.40 13.39 -25.56
C ASP A 553 -7.47 12.31 -24.47
N GLN A 554 -6.30 11.96 -23.97
CA GLN A 554 -6.11 11.13 -22.79
C GLN A 554 -5.27 11.90 -21.77
N PHE A 555 -5.35 11.49 -20.51
CA PHE A 555 -4.36 11.94 -19.53
C PHE A 555 -2.98 11.38 -19.92
N GLU A 556 -1.98 12.25 -20.06
CA GLU A 556 -0.60 11.85 -20.42
C GLU A 556 0.01 11.04 -19.25
N LEU A 557 0.32 9.77 -19.50
CA LEU A 557 0.85 8.81 -18.51
C LEU A 557 2.37 8.76 -18.49
#